data_7a0eeb743bbfceefbb5222ef0e5fdbd6
#
_entry.id   7a0eeb743bbfceefbb5222ef0e5fdbd6
#
_cell.length_a   1.000
_cell.length_b   1.000
_cell.length_c   1.000
_cell.angle_alpha   90.00
_cell.angle_beta   90.00
_cell.angle_gamma   90.00
#
_symmetry.space_group_name_H-M   'P 1'
#
loop_
_entity.id
_entity.type
_entity.pdbx_description
1 polymer ?
#
loop_
_entity_poly.entity_id
_entity_poly.type
_entity_poly.pdbx_seq_one_letter_code
_entity_poly.pdbx_strand_id
1 'polypeptide(L)'
;MKKLLALILVITLMATMSVTAFATDVTTDGGTGSTDVYFGVDPTYTVTIPAKVELQKIDTDGTITYENDYTITAEAGVRLLKNEYIEVTVASDYVMETPQGATLAYTITKDNAALVNAVVATFNTNKAEQTSKIHIAAGDPDFAGNYSDTVTFTLTVKSN
;
A
#
# COMPACT_ATOMS: atom_id res chain seq x y z
N MET A 1 -37.11 16.04 -14.67
CA MET A 1 -36.66 14.64 -14.86
C MET A 1 -35.48 14.64 -15.85
N LYS A 2 -34.25 14.72 -15.35
CA LYS A 2 -33.04 14.67 -16.18
C LYS A 2 -32.21 13.48 -15.69
N LYS A 3 -32.16 12.45 -16.54
CA LYS A 3 -31.41 11.21 -16.27
C LYS A 3 -29.93 11.55 -16.36
N LEU A 4 -29.19 11.37 -15.24
CA LEU A 4 -27.74 11.36 -15.24
C LEU A 4 -27.28 10.04 -15.86
N LEU A 5 -26.69 10.13 -17.04
CA LEU A 5 -25.95 9.03 -17.65
C LEU A 5 -24.55 9.00 -17.01
N ALA A 6 -24.31 8.02 -16.15
CA ALA A 6 -22.96 7.73 -15.68
C ALA A 6 -22.22 7.00 -16.82
N LEU A 7 -21.29 7.70 -17.46
CA LEU A 7 -20.40 7.12 -18.47
C LEU A 7 -19.27 6.38 -17.75
N ILE A 8 -19.41 5.08 -17.58
CA ILE A 8 -18.31 4.21 -17.17
C ILE A 8 -17.44 4.00 -18.40
N LEU A 9 -16.33 4.72 -18.49
CA LEU A 9 -15.32 4.51 -19.51
C LEU A 9 -14.47 3.31 -19.10
N VAL A 10 -14.92 2.10 -19.46
CA VAL A 10 -14.09 0.90 -19.41
C VAL A 10 -13.16 0.95 -20.61
N ILE A 11 -11.94 1.42 -20.41
CA ILE A 11 -10.87 1.30 -21.42
C ILE A 11 -10.34 -0.12 -21.35
N THR A 12 -11.00 -1.04 -22.04
CA THR A 12 -10.42 -2.32 -22.40
C THR A 12 -9.45 -2.08 -23.56
N LEU A 13 -8.19 -1.81 -23.25
CA LEU A 13 -7.12 -1.86 -24.25
C LEU A 13 -6.81 -3.33 -24.50
N MET A 14 -7.62 -4.00 -25.32
CA MET A 14 -7.24 -5.26 -25.93
C MET A 14 -6.19 -4.94 -26.99
N ALA A 15 -4.91 -5.01 -26.62
CA ALA A 15 -3.85 -5.16 -27.57
C ALA A 15 -3.99 -6.57 -28.18
N THR A 16 -4.74 -6.68 -29.26
CA THR A 16 -4.69 -7.87 -30.12
C THR A 16 -3.34 -7.90 -30.80
N MET A 17 -2.34 -8.48 -30.12
CA MET A 17 -1.14 -8.90 -30.80
C MET A 17 -1.52 -10.04 -31.71
N SER A 18 -1.71 -9.73 -32.99
CA SER A 18 -1.76 -10.76 -34.02
C SER A 18 -0.37 -11.40 -34.12
N VAL A 19 -0.22 -12.52 -33.42
CA VAL A 19 0.97 -13.35 -33.56
C VAL A 19 0.89 -14.04 -34.94
N THR A 20 1.70 -13.60 -35.88
CA THR A 20 1.93 -14.40 -37.09
C THR A 20 2.74 -15.60 -36.65
N ALA A 21 2.07 -16.74 -36.52
CA ALA A 21 2.76 -18.00 -36.29
C ALA A 21 3.55 -18.38 -37.58
N PHE A 22 4.86 -18.24 -37.52
CA PHE A 22 5.74 -18.81 -38.54
C PHE A 22 5.97 -20.26 -38.17
N ALA A 23 5.39 -21.18 -38.96
CA ALA A 23 5.71 -22.58 -38.86
C ALA A 23 7.08 -22.82 -39.50
N THR A 24 7.96 -23.51 -38.79
CA THR A 24 9.23 -23.99 -39.38
C THR A 24 9.00 -25.39 -39.93
N ASP A 25 9.10 -25.56 -41.24
CA ASP A 25 9.00 -26.88 -41.89
C ASP A 25 10.29 -27.67 -41.63
N VAL A 26 10.14 -28.82 -40.97
CA VAL A 26 11.24 -29.78 -40.80
C VAL A 26 11.13 -30.81 -41.91
N THR A 27 11.99 -30.71 -42.94
CA THR A 27 11.87 -31.48 -44.17
C THR A 27 12.85 -32.66 -44.29
N THR A 28 13.71 -32.87 -43.28
CA THR A 28 14.70 -33.94 -43.26
C THR A 28 14.51 -34.87 -42.07
N ASP A 29 14.76 -36.15 -42.24
CA ASP A 29 14.78 -37.14 -41.16
C ASP A 29 15.85 -36.75 -40.13
N GLY A 30 15.49 -36.71 -38.84
CA GLY A 30 16.35 -36.22 -37.76
C GLY A 30 16.48 -34.68 -37.65
N GLY A 31 15.78 -33.92 -38.52
CA GLY A 31 15.73 -32.46 -38.41
C GLY A 31 15.01 -31.98 -37.13
N THR A 32 15.42 -30.82 -36.64
CA THR A 32 14.82 -30.19 -35.46
C THR A 32 14.14 -28.87 -35.83
N GLY A 33 12.94 -28.65 -35.30
CA GLY A 33 12.24 -27.38 -35.36
C GLY A 33 12.16 -26.74 -33.99
N SER A 34 12.08 -25.42 -33.92
CA SER A 34 11.87 -24.68 -32.67
C SER A 34 10.59 -23.84 -32.76
N THR A 35 9.90 -23.74 -31.67
CA THR A 35 8.72 -22.87 -31.50
C THR A 35 8.91 -22.04 -30.28
N ASP A 36 8.73 -20.72 -30.40
CA ASP A 36 8.69 -19.83 -29.25
C ASP A 36 7.32 -19.89 -28.59
N VAL A 37 7.32 -20.14 -27.28
CA VAL A 37 6.10 -20.11 -26.46
C VAL A 37 6.23 -19.00 -25.47
N TYR A 38 5.34 -18.02 -25.49
CA TYR A 38 5.36 -16.89 -24.58
C TYR A 38 3.95 -16.47 -24.15
N PHE A 39 3.87 -15.87 -22.97
CA PHE A 39 2.70 -15.16 -22.48
C PHE A 39 3.16 -14.02 -21.57
N GLY A 40 2.34 -12.97 -21.42
CA GLY A 40 2.61 -11.83 -20.53
C GLY A 40 1.67 -11.85 -19.33
N VAL A 41 2.17 -11.40 -18.20
CA VAL A 41 1.39 -11.11 -16.99
C VAL A 41 1.75 -9.71 -16.52
N ASP A 42 0.77 -8.83 -16.48
CA ASP A 42 0.98 -7.48 -15.98
C ASP A 42 1.14 -7.46 -14.45
N PRO A 43 1.97 -6.56 -13.91
CA PRO A 43 2.03 -6.31 -12.48
C PRO A 43 0.67 -5.85 -11.93
N THR A 44 0.24 -6.44 -10.82
CA THR A 44 -1.01 -6.08 -10.14
C THR A 44 -0.81 -6.09 -8.64
N TYR A 45 -1.40 -5.11 -7.94
CA TYR A 45 -1.45 -5.08 -6.49
C TYR A 45 -2.56 -4.16 -5.99
N THR A 46 -3.03 -4.42 -4.78
CA THR A 46 -3.92 -3.55 -4.00
C THR A 46 -3.35 -3.42 -2.61
N VAL A 47 -3.21 -2.18 -2.12
CA VAL A 47 -2.78 -1.89 -0.75
C VAL A 47 -3.87 -1.09 -0.07
N THR A 48 -4.39 -1.61 1.03
CA THR A 48 -5.43 -0.97 1.85
C THR A 48 -4.76 -0.25 3.02
N ILE A 49 -5.07 1.04 3.16
CA ILE A 49 -4.63 1.92 4.25
C ILE A 49 -5.88 2.41 4.98
N PRO A 50 -5.92 2.40 6.33
CA PRO A 50 -7.06 2.93 7.08
C PRO A 50 -7.34 4.40 6.73
N ALA A 51 -8.62 4.73 6.48
CA ALA A 51 -9.02 6.11 6.20
C ALA A 51 -8.98 7.01 7.44
N LYS A 52 -9.05 6.42 8.64
CA LYS A 52 -9.00 7.11 9.93
C LYS A 52 -8.42 6.17 11.00
N VAL A 53 -7.59 6.73 11.88
CA VAL A 53 -7.17 6.08 13.13
C VAL A 53 -7.60 6.98 14.28
N GLU A 54 -8.33 6.42 15.24
CA GLU A 54 -8.80 7.14 16.42
C GLU A 54 -8.04 6.62 17.64
N LEU A 55 -7.29 7.50 18.31
CA LEU A 55 -6.50 7.13 19.48
C LEU A 55 -7.41 6.90 20.68
N GLN A 56 -7.13 5.86 21.45
CA GLN A 56 -7.84 5.47 22.65
C GLN A 56 -7.05 5.90 23.88
N LYS A 57 -7.75 6.45 24.88
CA LYS A 57 -7.12 6.76 26.16
C LYS A 57 -6.72 5.49 26.89
N ILE A 58 -5.47 5.40 27.29
CA ILE A 58 -4.92 4.36 28.15
C ILE A 58 -4.45 5.02 29.44
N ASP A 59 -4.79 4.43 30.57
CA ASP A 59 -4.35 4.87 31.89
C ASP A 59 -3.60 3.69 32.54
N THR A 60 -2.30 3.87 32.71
CA THR A 60 -1.46 2.88 33.39
C THR A 60 -0.84 3.52 34.62
N ASP A 61 -1.36 3.16 35.78
CA ASP A 61 -0.90 3.64 37.08
C ASP A 61 -0.82 5.19 37.19
N GLY A 62 -1.83 5.88 36.61
CA GLY A 62 -1.92 7.34 36.60
C GLY A 62 -1.12 8.03 35.51
N THR A 63 -0.44 7.27 34.65
CA THR A 63 0.16 7.78 33.42
C THR A 63 -0.84 7.64 32.27
N ILE A 64 -1.26 8.77 31.69
CA ILE A 64 -2.23 8.81 30.60
C ILE A 64 -1.49 8.88 29.27
N THR A 65 -1.87 7.99 28.35
CA THR A 65 -1.47 8.02 26.95
C THR A 65 -2.69 7.89 26.05
N TYR A 66 -2.56 8.31 24.81
CA TYR A 66 -3.57 8.11 23.76
C TYR A 66 -2.92 7.35 22.64
N GLU A 67 -3.35 6.11 22.42
CA GLU A 67 -2.69 5.24 21.46
C GLU A 67 -3.66 4.32 20.71
N ASN A 68 -3.26 3.88 19.54
CA ASN A 68 -3.97 2.83 18.80
C ASN A 68 -3.03 2.17 17.79
N ASP A 69 -3.36 0.93 17.49
CA ASP A 69 -2.74 0.16 16.42
C ASP A 69 -3.59 0.24 15.14
N TYR A 70 -2.93 0.21 14.00
CA TYR A 70 -3.59 0.00 12.73
C TYR A 70 -2.75 -0.91 11.83
N THR A 71 -3.38 -1.45 10.79
CA THR A 71 -2.75 -2.37 9.86
C THR A 71 -2.81 -1.81 8.44
N ILE A 72 -1.67 -1.83 7.74
CA ILE A 72 -1.61 -1.63 6.30
C ILE A 72 -1.57 -3.02 5.67
N THR A 73 -2.45 -3.27 4.72
CA THR A 73 -2.63 -4.60 4.12
C THR A 73 -2.38 -4.55 2.63
N ALA A 74 -1.48 -5.41 2.14
CA ALA A 74 -1.43 -5.75 0.72
C ALA A 74 -2.31 -6.99 0.50
N GLU A 75 -3.34 -6.83 -0.31
CA GLU A 75 -4.31 -7.88 -0.61
C GLU A 75 -3.65 -9.11 -1.25
N ALA A 76 -4.31 -10.25 -1.15
CA ALA A 76 -3.84 -11.47 -1.79
C ALA A 76 -3.69 -11.29 -3.30
N GLY A 77 -2.66 -11.91 -3.87
CA GLY A 77 -2.42 -11.91 -5.31
C GLY A 77 -1.53 -10.78 -5.82
N VAL A 78 -0.72 -10.14 -4.95
CA VAL A 78 0.33 -9.21 -5.38
C VAL A 78 1.25 -9.88 -6.40
N ARG A 79 1.38 -9.26 -7.57
CA ARG A 79 2.28 -9.66 -8.66
C ARG A 79 3.11 -8.45 -9.07
N LEU A 80 4.41 -8.58 -8.95
CA LEU A 80 5.41 -7.57 -9.34
C LEU A 80 6.42 -8.23 -10.28
N LEU A 81 7.24 -7.44 -10.93
CA LEU A 81 8.37 -7.99 -11.66
C LEU A 81 9.37 -8.63 -10.69
N LYS A 82 10.24 -9.46 -11.22
CA LYS A 82 11.27 -10.13 -10.42
C LYS A 82 12.16 -9.07 -9.73
N ASN A 83 12.40 -9.25 -8.43
CA ASN A 83 13.17 -8.35 -7.56
C ASN A 83 12.50 -6.99 -7.27
N GLU A 84 11.23 -6.81 -7.59
CA GLU A 84 10.47 -5.64 -7.16
C GLU A 84 9.75 -5.88 -5.82
N TYR A 85 9.50 -4.79 -5.12
CA TYR A 85 8.69 -4.73 -3.91
C TYR A 85 7.94 -3.41 -3.82
N ILE A 86 6.84 -3.38 -3.07
CA ILE A 86 6.09 -2.17 -2.75
C ILE A 86 6.63 -1.63 -1.43
N GLU A 87 7.02 -0.36 -1.41
CA GLU A 87 7.33 0.36 -0.19
C GLU A 87 6.23 1.38 0.09
N VAL A 88 5.76 1.42 1.33
CA VAL A 88 4.82 2.45 1.81
C VAL A 88 5.55 3.34 2.79
N THR A 89 5.63 4.62 2.46
CA THR A 89 6.20 5.65 3.34
C THR A 89 5.12 6.56 3.89
N VAL A 90 5.40 7.20 5.01
CA VAL A 90 4.51 8.15 5.68
C VAL A 90 5.17 9.52 5.75
N ALA A 91 4.36 10.58 5.61
CA ALA A 91 4.77 11.97 5.84
C ALA A 91 3.73 12.67 6.72
N SER A 92 4.20 13.35 7.77
CA SER A 92 3.45 14.15 8.71
C SER A 92 4.44 15.08 9.43
N ASP A 93 3.98 16.15 10.05
CA ASP A 93 4.76 16.94 11.00
C ASP A 93 4.75 16.32 12.42
N TYR A 94 3.97 15.25 12.62
CA TYR A 94 3.80 14.50 13.86
C TYR A 94 3.24 15.37 14.99
N VAL A 95 2.39 16.34 14.65
CA VAL A 95 1.71 17.23 15.58
C VAL A 95 0.24 17.29 15.24
N MET A 96 -0.60 16.86 16.18
CA MET A 96 -2.04 17.06 16.09
C MET A 96 -2.40 18.46 16.62
N GLU A 97 -3.41 19.09 16.04
CA GLU A 97 -3.87 20.41 16.42
C GLU A 97 -5.39 20.43 16.66
N THR A 98 -5.82 21.23 17.64
CA THR A 98 -7.25 21.55 17.82
C THR A 98 -7.64 22.78 17.00
N PRO A 99 -8.94 22.99 16.69
CA PRO A 99 -9.42 24.23 16.04
C PRO A 99 -9.07 25.53 16.79
N GLN A 100 -8.71 25.44 18.07
CA GLN A 100 -8.31 26.57 18.92
C GLN A 100 -6.78 26.75 18.98
N GLY A 101 -6.00 25.95 18.25
CA GLY A 101 -4.55 26.06 18.16
C GLY A 101 -3.77 25.37 19.28
N ALA A 102 -4.41 24.52 20.11
CA ALA A 102 -3.66 23.67 21.05
C ALA A 102 -3.03 22.50 20.26
N THR A 103 -1.75 22.24 20.54
CA THR A 103 -0.98 21.22 19.83
C THR A 103 -0.61 20.04 20.71
N LEU A 104 -0.46 18.86 20.12
CA LEU A 104 -0.03 17.63 20.79
C LEU A 104 0.86 16.82 19.86
N ALA A 105 2.12 16.65 20.23
CA ALA A 105 3.03 15.80 19.49
C ALA A 105 2.66 14.32 19.63
N TYR A 106 2.86 13.55 18.57
CA TYR A 106 2.64 12.11 18.57
C TYR A 106 3.76 11.37 17.84
N THR A 107 3.80 10.07 17.96
CA THR A 107 4.78 9.20 17.30
C THR A 107 4.07 8.15 16.47
N ILE A 108 4.73 7.76 15.37
CA ILE A 108 4.36 6.58 14.57
C ILE A 108 5.52 5.60 14.66
N THR A 109 5.23 4.36 15.03
CA THR A 109 6.22 3.29 15.10
C THR A 109 5.75 2.09 14.30
N LYS A 110 6.70 1.25 13.87
CA LYS A 110 6.43 -0.03 13.24
C LYS A 110 7.07 -1.12 14.09
N ASP A 111 6.31 -2.15 14.45
CA ASP A 111 6.79 -3.27 15.28
C ASP A 111 7.47 -2.78 16.58
N ASN A 112 6.93 -1.71 17.19
CA ASN A 112 7.45 -1.02 18.38
C ASN A 112 8.84 -0.37 18.19
N ALA A 113 9.27 -0.14 16.97
CA ALA A 113 10.52 0.55 16.64
C ALA A 113 10.26 1.84 15.88
N ALA A 114 11.14 2.84 16.04
CA ALA A 114 11.09 4.07 15.26
C ALA A 114 11.20 3.77 13.75
N LEU A 115 10.51 4.56 12.95
CA LEU A 115 10.54 4.40 11.50
C LEU A 115 11.92 4.70 10.94
N VAL A 116 12.42 3.83 10.06
CA VAL A 116 13.61 4.08 9.26
C VAL A 116 13.18 4.61 7.90
N ASN A 117 13.68 5.79 7.50
CA ASN A 117 13.32 6.46 6.26
C ASN A 117 11.80 6.64 6.06
N ALA A 118 11.07 6.81 7.18
CA ALA A 118 9.60 6.91 7.19
C ALA A 118 8.86 5.69 6.60
N VAL A 119 9.51 4.53 6.49
CA VAL A 119 8.91 3.31 5.92
C VAL A 119 8.01 2.63 6.94
N VAL A 120 6.73 2.51 6.62
CA VAL A 120 5.70 1.87 7.47
C VAL A 120 5.33 0.47 7.00
N ALA A 121 5.53 0.15 5.72
CA ALA A 121 5.31 -1.20 5.20
C ALA A 121 6.20 -1.51 4.01
N THR A 122 6.48 -2.80 3.82
CA THR A 122 7.16 -3.34 2.64
C THR A 122 6.49 -4.64 2.26
N PHE A 123 6.06 -4.77 0.99
CA PHE A 123 5.35 -5.93 0.49
C PHE A 123 6.02 -6.47 -0.77
N ASN A 124 6.19 -7.78 -0.81
CA ASN A 124 6.79 -8.49 -1.94
C ASN A 124 5.72 -9.18 -2.80
N THR A 125 6.11 -9.69 -3.97
CA THR A 125 5.24 -10.60 -4.74
C THR A 125 4.83 -11.78 -3.88
N ASN A 126 3.53 -11.93 -3.65
CA ASN A 126 2.97 -13.03 -2.86
C ASN A 126 1.52 -13.32 -3.29
N LYS A 127 1.13 -14.59 -3.21
CA LYS A 127 -0.26 -15.00 -3.45
C LYS A 127 -1.14 -14.84 -2.21
N ALA A 128 -0.55 -14.83 -1.01
CA ALA A 128 -1.24 -14.60 0.26
C ALA A 128 -1.27 -13.10 0.59
N GLU A 129 -2.22 -12.69 1.40
CA GLU A 129 -2.28 -11.38 2.02
C GLU A 129 -1.03 -11.12 2.87
N GLN A 130 -0.55 -9.89 2.86
CA GLN A 130 0.57 -9.42 3.67
C GLN A 130 0.13 -8.22 4.49
N THR A 131 0.53 -8.14 5.75
CA THR A 131 0.16 -7.04 6.65
C THR A 131 1.38 -6.42 7.30
N SER A 132 1.27 -5.12 7.61
CA SER A 132 2.23 -4.38 8.44
C SER A 132 1.48 -3.70 9.57
N LYS A 133 1.88 -3.97 10.81
CA LYS A 133 1.28 -3.38 12.01
C LYS A 133 2.00 -2.09 12.37
N ILE A 134 1.24 -1.03 12.56
CA ILE A 134 1.71 0.32 12.88
C ILE A 134 1.04 0.76 14.17
N HIS A 135 1.80 1.40 15.04
CA HIS A 135 1.33 1.95 16.29
C HIS A 135 1.48 3.46 16.30
N ILE A 136 0.42 4.18 16.71
CA ILE A 136 0.44 5.63 16.92
C ILE A 136 0.25 5.89 18.42
N ALA A 137 1.07 6.75 19.01
CA ALA A 137 0.96 7.12 20.41
C ALA A 137 1.23 8.62 20.63
N ALA A 138 0.44 9.21 21.51
CA ALA A 138 0.58 10.58 22.02
C ALA A 138 0.53 10.58 23.54
N GLY A 139 1.09 11.61 24.16
CA GLY A 139 1.01 11.83 25.61
C GLY A 139 -0.33 12.40 26.06
N ASP A 140 -0.43 12.75 27.33
CA ASP A 140 -1.60 13.43 27.90
C ASP A 140 -1.59 14.92 27.47
N PRO A 141 -2.68 15.43 26.85
CA PRO A 141 -2.74 16.82 26.43
C PRO A 141 -3.00 17.77 27.60
N ASP A 142 -2.35 18.94 27.60
CA ASP A 142 -2.58 19.99 28.60
C ASP A 142 -3.96 20.66 28.47
N PHE A 143 -4.57 20.63 27.29
CA PHE A 143 -5.84 21.29 27.00
C PHE A 143 -6.87 20.29 26.47
N ALA A 144 -8.12 20.51 26.88
CA ALA A 144 -9.24 19.76 26.30
C ALA A 144 -9.49 20.18 24.85
N GLY A 145 -9.84 19.22 23.98
CA GLY A 145 -10.15 19.50 22.59
C GLY A 145 -10.18 18.26 21.72
N ASN A 146 -10.59 18.46 20.48
CA ASN A 146 -10.50 17.44 19.43
C ASN A 146 -9.19 17.66 18.65
N TYR A 147 -8.20 16.87 18.95
CA TYR A 147 -6.90 16.90 18.27
C TYR A 147 -6.96 16.08 16.98
N SER A 148 -6.45 16.64 15.90
CA SER A 148 -6.40 15.96 14.60
C SER A 148 -5.15 16.34 13.82
N ASP A 149 -4.68 15.40 12.98
CA ASP A 149 -3.64 15.61 11.97
C ASP A 149 -3.97 14.79 10.71
N THR A 150 -3.36 15.18 9.61
CA THR A 150 -3.46 14.47 8.33
C THR A 150 -2.12 13.83 7.98
N VAL A 151 -2.09 12.51 8.00
CA VAL A 151 -0.92 11.71 7.63
C VAL A 151 -1.02 11.32 6.15
N THR A 152 0.02 11.63 5.37
CA THR A 152 0.09 11.27 3.96
C THR A 152 0.87 9.98 3.77
N PHE A 153 0.28 9.02 3.06
CA PHE A 153 0.95 7.78 2.68
C PHE A 153 1.32 7.79 1.20
N THR A 154 2.54 7.36 0.89
CA THR A 154 3.03 7.23 -0.48
C THR A 154 3.43 5.78 -0.74
N LEU A 155 2.89 5.21 -1.83
CA LEU A 155 3.23 3.88 -2.30
C LEU A 155 4.21 4.00 -3.47
N THR A 156 5.30 3.23 -3.41
CA THR A 156 6.31 3.22 -4.47
C THR A 156 6.74 1.78 -4.76
N VAL A 157 6.73 1.38 -6.02
CA VAL A 157 7.36 0.11 -6.44
C VAL A 157 8.85 0.37 -6.61
N LYS A 158 9.66 -0.43 -5.93
CA LYS A 158 11.13 -0.36 -5.96
C LYS A 158 11.72 -1.69 -6.39
N SER A 159 12.94 -1.65 -6.91
CA SER A 159 13.75 -2.83 -7.25
C SER A 159 14.89 -3.01 -6.25
N ASN A 160 15.18 -4.27 -5.89
CA ASN A 160 16.35 -4.66 -5.08
C ASN A 160 17.63 -4.62 -5.91
#